data_077b5295ad98578572e1db4c01682db9
#
_entry.id   077b5295ad98578572e1db4c01682db9
#
_cell.length_a   1.000
_cell.length_b   1.000
_cell.length_c   1.000
_cell.angle_alpha   90.00
_cell.angle_beta   90.00
_cell.angle_gamma   90.00
#
_symmetry.space_group_name_H-M   'P 1'
#
loop_
_entity.id
_entity.type
_entity.pdbx_description
1 polymer ?
#
loop_
_entity_poly.entity_id
_entity_poly.type
_entity_poly.pdbx_seq_one_letter_code
_entity_poly.pdbx_strand_id
1 'polypeptide(L)'
;VSQDLVLSTMGRGFWILYNLLPLHEVSDEVAGSEVHLYEVRNPYRLYAARRFRDPGPDEPQYPNPGARVDYYLASEPSGEVRLEILNANGDVVRAFSSEQANSAIQFSDSIRMGNWSLAGAGTPQLPKTAGMHRFAWDLRHAGPWSQSLQQSGGNGPMVVPGLYQARLSVGSWSQVVSFEVLMDPRIEEEGTVTVANVQAQVKLSLDVRNALSDARLAVAKLDEAQANS
;
A
#
# COMPACT_ATOMS: atom_id res chain seq x y z
N VAL A 1 20.43 9.12 5.50
CA VAL A 1 19.95 10.50 5.59
C VAL A 1 18.50 10.49 5.11
N SER A 2 17.57 11.02 5.93
CA SER A 2 16.16 11.13 5.53
C SER A 2 16.06 12.13 4.38
N GLN A 3 15.41 11.71 3.29
CA GLN A 3 15.12 12.59 2.16
C GLN A 3 13.80 13.33 2.43
N ASP A 4 13.77 14.08 3.53
CA ASP A 4 12.62 14.83 3.99
C ASP A 4 13.02 16.31 4.15
N LEU A 5 12.13 17.23 3.79
CA LEU A 5 12.32 18.65 4.02
C LEU A 5 11.59 19.08 5.28
N VAL A 6 12.32 19.67 6.21
CA VAL A 6 11.75 20.20 7.45
C VAL A 6 11.78 21.73 7.39
N LEU A 7 10.63 22.36 7.53
CA LEU A 7 10.47 23.81 7.59
C LEU A 7 10.03 24.21 8.99
N SER A 8 10.83 25.07 9.63
CA SER A 8 10.45 25.75 10.85
C SER A 8 9.85 27.12 10.53
N THR A 9 8.67 27.39 11.04
CA THR A 9 8.00 28.68 10.83
C THR A 9 7.96 29.48 12.14
N MET A 10 8.04 30.81 12.03
CA MET A 10 8.01 31.68 13.20
C MET A 10 6.63 31.63 13.89
N GLY A 11 6.54 30.90 15.03
CA GLY A 11 5.35 30.83 15.87
C GLY A 11 4.24 29.87 15.43
N ARG A 12 4.41 29.07 14.34
CA ARG A 12 3.38 28.15 13.84
C ARG A 12 3.82 26.68 13.71
N GLY A 13 4.94 26.29 14.35
CA GLY A 13 5.38 24.91 14.41
C GLY A 13 6.30 24.48 13.27
N PHE A 14 6.44 23.17 13.10
CA PHE A 14 7.29 22.54 12.11
C PHE A 14 6.43 21.87 11.03
N TRP A 15 6.83 22.03 9.78
CA TRP A 15 6.23 21.36 8.63
C TRP A 15 7.25 20.39 8.05
N ILE A 16 6.82 19.17 7.77
CA ILE A 16 7.68 18.14 7.19
C ILE A 16 7.08 17.70 5.86
N LEU A 17 7.81 17.94 4.78
CA LEU A 17 7.51 17.34 3.48
C LEU A 17 8.27 16.02 3.38
N TYR A 18 7.55 14.93 3.53
CA TYR A 18 8.10 13.59 3.49
C TYR A 18 8.37 13.13 2.06
N ASN A 19 9.52 12.49 1.84
CA ASN A 19 9.94 11.87 0.59
C ASN A 19 10.10 12.87 -0.56
N LEU A 20 11.31 13.42 -0.68
CA LEU A 20 11.69 14.33 -1.76
C LEU A 20 12.12 13.61 -3.04
N LEU A 21 12.20 12.27 -3.06
CA LEU A 21 12.64 11.51 -4.24
C LEU A 21 11.95 11.97 -5.52
N PRO A 22 10.61 12.11 -5.57
CA PRO A 22 9.97 12.55 -6.80
C PRO A 22 10.41 13.94 -7.27
N LEU A 23 10.76 14.85 -6.34
CA LEU A 23 11.25 16.17 -6.69
C LEU A 23 12.67 16.14 -7.25
N HIS A 24 13.48 15.15 -6.87
CA HIS A 24 14.83 14.97 -7.43
C HIS A 24 14.80 14.33 -8.82
N GLU A 25 13.75 13.61 -9.17
CA GLU A 25 13.58 12.99 -10.49
C GLU A 25 12.91 13.93 -11.52
N VAL A 26 12.35 15.05 -11.06
CA VAL A 26 11.71 16.02 -11.99
C VAL A 26 12.74 16.51 -13.01
N SER A 27 12.43 16.26 -14.28
CA SER A 27 13.22 16.67 -15.43
C SER A 27 12.28 17.02 -16.60
N ASP A 28 12.81 17.64 -17.64
CA ASP A 28 12.04 17.91 -18.86
C ASP A 28 11.52 16.62 -19.51
N GLU A 29 12.27 15.52 -19.36
CA GLU A 29 11.88 14.19 -19.85
C GLU A 29 10.65 13.66 -19.08
N VAL A 30 10.69 13.72 -17.75
CA VAL A 30 9.57 13.31 -16.90
C VAL A 30 8.35 14.21 -17.12
N ALA A 31 8.56 15.52 -17.22
CA ALA A 31 7.48 16.47 -17.48
C ALA A 31 6.83 16.28 -18.86
N GLY A 32 7.59 15.78 -19.84
CA GLY A 32 7.12 15.46 -21.20
C GLY A 32 6.56 14.06 -21.36
N SER A 33 6.64 13.20 -20.33
CA SER A 33 6.11 11.83 -20.38
C SER A 33 4.59 11.79 -20.19
N GLU A 34 3.91 10.84 -20.85
CA GLU A 34 2.48 10.62 -20.62
C GLU A 34 2.21 9.95 -19.25
N VAL A 35 3.10 9.06 -18.85
CA VAL A 35 3.05 8.34 -17.57
C VAL A 35 4.47 8.19 -17.04
N HIS A 36 4.65 8.37 -15.73
CA HIS A 36 5.93 8.13 -15.05
C HIS A 36 5.71 7.51 -13.69
N LEU A 37 6.52 6.50 -13.35
CA LEU A 37 6.57 5.88 -12.03
C LEU A 37 7.90 6.27 -11.36
N TYR A 38 7.81 7.00 -10.25
CA TYR A 38 8.97 7.46 -9.50
C TYR A 38 9.61 6.34 -8.67
N GLU A 39 10.88 6.53 -8.31
CA GLU A 39 11.57 5.63 -7.39
C GLU A 39 10.83 5.52 -6.06
N VAL A 40 10.81 4.30 -5.51
CA VAL A 40 10.18 3.99 -4.24
C VAL A 40 11.25 3.98 -3.16
N ARG A 41 11.09 4.84 -2.15
CA ARG A 41 11.96 4.82 -0.96
C ARG A 41 11.79 3.51 -0.20
N ASN A 42 12.90 2.93 0.25
CA ASN A 42 12.91 1.72 1.08
C ASN A 42 12.13 1.94 2.39
N PRO A 43 10.99 1.28 2.58
CA PRO A 43 10.21 1.41 3.80
C PRO A 43 10.71 0.47 4.89
N TYR A 44 10.55 0.86 6.13
CA TYR A 44 10.73 -0.05 7.26
C TYR A 44 9.46 -0.86 7.53
N ARG A 45 9.61 -2.14 7.81
CA ARG A 45 8.53 -3.01 8.28
C ARG A 45 8.21 -2.69 9.75
N LEU A 46 7.48 -1.61 9.97
CA LEU A 46 7.12 -1.16 11.30
C LEU A 46 5.76 -1.71 11.71
N TYR A 47 5.68 -2.27 12.91
CA TYR A 47 4.41 -2.51 13.56
C TYR A 47 4.02 -1.26 14.34
N ALA A 48 3.11 -0.47 13.79
CA ALA A 48 2.59 0.70 14.46
C ALA A 48 1.30 0.35 15.21
N ALA A 49 1.23 0.73 16.48
CA ALA A 49 -0.01 0.65 17.25
C ALA A 49 -1.08 1.54 16.60
N ARG A 50 -2.29 1.03 16.47
CA ARG A 50 -3.42 1.81 15.95
C ARG A 50 -3.71 2.97 16.90
N ARG A 51 -3.74 4.18 16.37
CA ARG A 51 -4.39 5.30 17.04
C ARG A 51 -5.88 5.23 16.69
N PHE A 52 -6.72 5.11 17.69
CA PHE A 52 -8.17 4.94 17.50
C PHE A 52 -8.92 6.26 17.35
N ARG A 53 -8.22 7.40 17.34
CA ARG A 53 -8.84 8.71 17.16
C ARG A 53 -8.05 9.53 16.14
N ASP A 54 -8.75 10.40 15.44
CA ASP A 54 -8.11 11.41 14.62
C ASP A 54 -7.32 12.37 15.52
N PRO A 55 -6.08 12.72 15.15
CA PRO A 55 -5.34 13.72 15.87
C PRO A 55 -6.10 15.05 15.82
N GLY A 56 -6.16 15.75 16.93
CA GLY A 56 -6.71 17.10 16.97
C GLY A 56 -5.87 18.07 16.11
N PRO A 57 -6.37 19.28 15.84
CA PRO A 57 -5.67 20.26 15.01
C PRO A 57 -4.28 20.66 15.57
N ASP A 58 -4.07 20.47 16.84
CA ASP A 58 -2.82 20.78 17.56
C ASP A 58 -1.94 19.54 17.81
N GLU A 59 -2.35 18.37 17.33
CA GLU A 59 -1.56 17.15 17.49
C GLU A 59 -0.70 16.87 16.25
N PRO A 60 0.52 16.35 16.42
CA PRO A 60 1.39 15.99 15.31
C PRO A 60 0.73 14.95 14.41
N GLN A 61 0.73 15.21 13.10
CA GLN A 61 0.31 14.27 12.09
C GLN A 61 1.53 13.49 11.62
N TYR A 62 1.46 12.17 11.72
CA TYR A 62 2.52 11.29 11.24
C TYR A 62 2.11 10.64 9.93
N PRO A 63 3.04 10.50 8.97
CA PRO A 63 2.75 9.77 7.75
C PRO A 63 2.48 8.31 8.06
N ASN A 64 1.56 7.70 7.31
CA ASN A 64 1.31 6.27 7.40
C ASN A 64 2.60 5.50 7.08
N PRO A 65 3.03 4.54 7.92
CA PRO A 65 4.12 3.65 7.56
C PRO A 65 3.74 2.81 6.35
N GLY A 66 4.73 2.45 5.54
CA GLY A 66 4.54 1.66 4.34
C GLY A 66 5.40 2.18 3.18
N ALA A 67 5.26 1.53 2.03
CA ALA A 67 5.90 1.97 0.79
C ALA A 67 5.03 3.04 0.12
N ARG A 68 5.63 4.19 -0.18
CA ARG A 68 4.99 5.26 -0.95
C ARG A 68 5.38 5.11 -2.39
N VAL A 69 4.37 4.88 -3.21
CA VAL A 69 4.50 4.78 -4.66
C VAL A 69 3.94 6.06 -5.25
N ASP A 70 4.82 6.88 -5.79
CA ASP A 70 4.47 8.13 -6.44
C ASP A 70 4.46 7.89 -7.96
N TYR A 71 3.44 8.41 -8.67
CA TYR A 71 3.35 8.32 -10.12
C TYR A 71 2.69 9.57 -10.70
N TYR A 72 3.01 9.84 -11.98
CA TYR A 72 2.50 10.97 -12.74
C TYR A 72 1.68 10.49 -13.93
N LEU A 73 0.59 11.19 -14.19
CA LEU A 73 -0.25 11.02 -15.38
C LEU A 73 -0.43 12.38 -16.05
N ALA A 74 0.00 12.55 -17.29
CA ALA A 74 -0.17 13.81 -18.03
C ALA A 74 -1.64 14.11 -18.31
N SER A 75 -2.46 13.08 -18.49
CA SER A 75 -3.91 13.15 -18.69
C SER A 75 -4.59 11.97 -18.00
N GLU A 76 -5.89 12.07 -17.77
CA GLU A 76 -6.68 10.96 -17.28
C GLU A 76 -6.76 9.85 -18.35
N PRO A 77 -6.22 8.64 -18.10
CA PRO A 77 -6.29 7.56 -19.07
C PRO A 77 -7.71 7.02 -19.21
N SER A 78 -8.08 6.63 -20.42
CA SER A 78 -9.37 6.00 -20.68
C SER A 78 -9.51 4.60 -20.09
N GLY A 79 -8.38 3.92 -19.86
CA GLY A 79 -8.31 2.57 -19.32
C GLY A 79 -7.92 2.51 -17.85
N GLU A 80 -7.70 1.27 -17.39
CA GLU A 80 -7.27 0.97 -16.03
C GLU A 80 -5.84 1.47 -15.77
N VAL A 81 -5.64 2.08 -14.61
CA VAL A 81 -4.34 2.24 -13.97
C VAL A 81 -4.19 1.10 -12.96
N ARG A 82 -3.16 0.28 -13.12
CA ARG A 82 -2.91 -0.90 -12.30
C ARG A 82 -1.52 -0.83 -11.66
N LEU A 83 -1.47 -0.99 -10.35
CA LEU A 83 -0.24 -1.08 -9.58
C LEU A 83 -0.13 -2.48 -8.97
N GLU A 84 0.96 -3.16 -9.26
CA GLU A 84 1.26 -4.46 -8.68
C GLU A 84 2.54 -4.39 -7.87
N ILE A 85 2.49 -4.96 -6.68
CA ILE A 85 3.67 -5.18 -5.85
C ILE A 85 4.11 -6.63 -6.04
N LEU A 86 5.33 -6.81 -6.46
CA LEU A 86 5.92 -8.13 -6.75
C LEU A 86 7.00 -8.44 -5.71
N ASN A 87 7.15 -9.72 -5.39
CA ASN A 87 8.29 -10.20 -4.60
C ASN A 87 9.55 -10.38 -5.47
N ALA A 88 10.65 -10.79 -4.88
CA ALA A 88 11.92 -11.02 -5.58
C ALA A 88 11.84 -12.10 -6.71
N ASN A 89 10.85 -12.99 -6.65
CA ASN A 89 10.62 -14.01 -7.67
C ASN A 89 9.71 -13.52 -8.83
N GLY A 90 9.15 -12.30 -8.71
CA GLY A 90 8.18 -11.78 -9.67
C GLY A 90 6.73 -12.17 -9.39
N ASP A 91 6.44 -12.86 -8.26
CA ASP A 91 5.07 -13.21 -7.89
C ASP A 91 4.34 -11.99 -7.36
N VAL A 92 3.06 -11.83 -7.72
CA VAL A 92 2.22 -10.74 -7.25
C VAL A 92 1.87 -10.94 -5.78
N VAL A 93 2.35 -10.03 -4.94
CA VAL A 93 2.04 -9.94 -3.50
C VAL A 93 0.73 -9.22 -3.25
N ARG A 94 0.54 -8.10 -3.98
CA ARG A 94 -0.65 -7.24 -3.90
C ARG A 94 -0.88 -6.54 -5.24
N ALA A 95 -2.14 -6.36 -5.59
CA ALA A 95 -2.52 -5.58 -6.76
C ALA A 95 -3.58 -4.54 -6.37
N PHE A 96 -3.51 -3.38 -7.02
CA PHE A 96 -4.42 -2.26 -6.87
C PHE A 96 -4.84 -1.78 -8.25
N SER A 97 -6.07 -1.26 -8.35
CA SER A 97 -6.68 -0.84 -9.61
C SER A 97 -7.42 0.48 -9.46
N SER A 98 -7.47 1.25 -10.53
CA SER A 98 -8.33 2.42 -10.62
C SER A 98 -9.78 2.06 -10.97
N GLU A 99 -10.03 0.85 -11.47
CA GLU A 99 -11.34 0.40 -11.96
C GLU A 99 -12.04 -0.58 -11.02
N GLN A 100 -11.56 -0.78 -9.82
CA GLN A 100 -12.21 -1.67 -8.87
C GLN A 100 -13.63 -1.20 -8.62
N ALA A 101 -14.56 -1.81 -9.35
CA ALA A 101 -15.99 -1.68 -9.15
C ALA A 101 -16.31 -2.06 -7.69
N ASN A 102 -16.97 -1.16 -6.98
CA ASN A 102 -17.60 -1.37 -5.68
C ASN A 102 -16.76 -1.21 -4.40
N SER A 103 -15.62 -0.57 -4.38
CA SER A 103 -15.27 0.10 -3.14
C SER A 103 -16.12 1.37 -3.00
N ALA A 104 -17.36 1.18 -2.57
CA ALA A 104 -18.30 2.28 -2.26
C ALA A 104 -17.85 3.15 -1.07
N ILE A 105 -16.63 2.96 -0.61
CA ILE A 105 -15.97 3.81 0.36
C ILE A 105 -14.97 4.66 -0.41
N GLN A 106 -15.44 5.76 -0.96
CA GLN A 106 -14.57 6.90 -1.21
C GLN A 106 -14.04 7.32 0.15
N PHE A 107 -12.77 7.02 0.41
CA PHE A 107 -12.10 7.55 1.58
C PHE A 107 -12.07 9.07 1.45
N SER A 108 -12.94 9.77 2.20
CA SER A 108 -12.81 11.20 2.37
C SER A 108 -11.44 11.50 2.97
N ASP A 109 -10.87 12.67 2.66
CA ASP A 109 -9.56 13.11 3.16
C ASP A 109 -9.44 13.05 4.70
N SER A 110 -10.56 13.14 5.42
CA SER A 110 -10.64 13.01 6.87
C SER A 110 -10.38 11.59 7.38
N ILE A 111 -10.55 10.55 6.56
CA ILE A 111 -10.23 9.15 6.92
C ILE A 111 -8.78 8.81 6.55
N ARG A 112 -8.11 9.66 5.76
CA ARG A 112 -6.73 9.46 5.30
C ARG A 112 -5.69 9.37 6.41
N MET A 113 -5.96 9.91 7.57
CA MET A 113 -5.03 9.89 8.71
C MET A 113 -5.04 8.58 9.49
N GLY A 114 -6.06 7.77 9.32
CA GLY A 114 -6.20 6.48 9.95
C GLY A 114 -6.26 5.31 8.98
N ASN A 115 -5.73 5.42 7.77
CA ASN A 115 -5.83 4.41 6.70
C ASN A 115 -5.07 3.10 6.95
N TRP A 116 -4.90 2.81 8.20
CA TRP A 116 -4.81 1.45 8.70
C TRP A 116 -6.21 0.90 8.57
N SER A 117 -6.46 0.19 7.49
CA SER A 117 -7.74 -0.46 7.26
C SER A 117 -8.39 -0.82 8.56
N LEU A 118 -9.41 -0.08 8.96
CA LEU A 118 -10.38 -0.61 9.88
C LEU A 118 -10.70 -1.99 9.35
N ALA A 119 -10.68 -3.00 10.21
CA ALA A 119 -11.06 -4.34 9.82
C ALA A 119 -12.35 -4.23 8.99
N GLY A 120 -12.28 -4.55 7.70
CA GLY A 120 -13.41 -4.41 6.79
C GLY A 120 -13.29 -3.36 5.69
N ALA A 121 -12.24 -2.52 5.65
CA ALA A 121 -12.01 -1.67 4.49
C ALA A 121 -11.47 -2.52 3.32
N GLY A 122 -12.10 -2.43 2.18
CA GLY A 122 -11.68 -3.08 0.94
C GLY A 122 -10.31 -2.61 0.44
N THR A 123 -9.89 -3.09 -0.70
CA THR A 123 -8.64 -2.64 -1.34
C THR A 123 -8.81 -1.17 -1.80
N PRO A 124 -7.90 -0.26 -1.42
CA PRO A 124 -7.98 1.12 -1.84
C PRO A 124 -7.86 1.25 -3.36
N GLN A 125 -8.64 2.16 -3.94
CA GLN A 125 -8.63 2.45 -5.36
C GLN A 125 -7.48 3.40 -5.72
N LEU A 126 -6.86 3.20 -6.88
CA LEU A 126 -5.85 4.11 -7.41
C LEU A 126 -6.52 5.36 -8.02
N PRO A 127 -6.06 6.58 -7.72
CA PRO A 127 -6.47 7.75 -8.46
C PRO A 127 -5.92 7.72 -9.89
N LYS A 128 -6.73 8.19 -10.87
CA LYS A 128 -6.35 8.24 -12.29
C LYS A 128 -6.54 9.60 -12.97
N THR A 129 -6.85 10.64 -12.21
CA THR A 129 -6.92 12.00 -12.76
C THR A 129 -5.56 12.48 -13.25
N ALA A 130 -5.50 13.49 -14.12
CA ALA A 130 -4.25 14.10 -14.52
C ALA A 130 -3.50 14.69 -13.30
N GLY A 131 -2.17 14.57 -13.29
CA GLY A 131 -1.30 15.09 -12.25
C GLY A 131 -0.47 14.06 -11.51
N MET A 132 0.13 14.49 -10.41
CA MET A 132 0.96 13.64 -9.56
C MET A 132 0.11 12.98 -8.48
N HIS A 133 0.31 11.69 -8.28
CA HIS A 133 -0.39 10.89 -7.29
C HIS A 133 0.57 10.22 -6.34
N ARG A 134 0.16 10.09 -5.08
CA ARG A 134 0.86 9.34 -4.05
C ARG A 134 -0.04 8.25 -3.51
N PHE A 135 0.38 7.02 -3.69
CA PHE A 135 -0.27 5.84 -3.14
C PHE A 135 0.58 5.24 -2.02
N ALA A 136 -0.03 4.82 -0.92
CA ALA A 136 0.67 4.18 0.19
C ALA A 136 0.27 2.71 0.30
N TRP A 137 1.22 1.81 0.08
CA TRP A 137 1.05 0.39 0.37
C TRP A 137 1.47 0.09 1.81
N ASP A 138 0.59 -0.56 2.55
CA ASP A 138 0.73 -0.87 3.97
C ASP A 138 1.67 -2.06 4.29
N LEU A 139 2.47 -2.49 3.33
CA LEU A 139 3.38 -3.65 3.40
C LEU A 139 2.66 -4.96 3.72
N ARG A 140 1.41 -5.12 3.28
CA ARG A 140 0.63 -6.33 3.54
C ARG A 140 0.26 -7.07 2.27
N HIS A 141 0.23 -8.37 2.39
CA HIS A 141 -0.45 -9.24 1.43
C HIS A 141 -1.96 -8.93 1.41
N ALA A 142 -2.63 -9.40 0.38
CA ALA A 142 -4.09 -9.42 0.38
C ALA A 142 -4.60 -10.25 1.56
N GLY A 143 -5.68 -9.79 2.19
CA GLY A 143 -6.39 -10.52 3.22
C GLY A 143 -7.13 -11.74 2.67
N PRO A 144 -7.80 -12.51 3.54
CA PRO A 144 -8.60 -13.64 3.11
C PRO A 144 -9.76 -13.18 2.23
N TRP A 145 -10.16 -14.05 1.30
CA TRP A 145 -11.36 -13.82 0.51
C TRP A 145 -12.61 -13.70 1.42
N SER A 146 -13.53 -12.83 1.05
CA SER A 146 -14.85 -12.70 1.67
C SER A 146 -15.88 -12.44 0.60
N GLN A 147 -17.10 -12.94 0.78
CA GLN A 147 -18.24 -12.66 -0.08
C GLN A 147 -18.60 -11.16 -0.04
N SER A 148 -18.40 -10.52 1.08
CA SER A 148 -18.46 -9.06 1.17
C SER A 148 -17.22 -8.45 0.54
N LEU A 149 -17.40 -7.72 -0.56
CA LEU A 149 -16.31 -7.01 -1.24
C LEU A 149 -15.59 -6.02 -0.33
N GLN A 150 -16.31 -5.44 0.64
CA GLN A 150 -15.77 -4.53 1.65
C GLN A 150 -14.77 -5.20 2.60
N GLN A 151 -14.88 -6.52 2.78
CA GLN A 151 -14.02 -7.31 3.67
C GLN A 151 -12.98 -8.11 2.91
N SER A 152 -13.18 -8.31 1.61
CA SER A 152 -12.28 -9.12 0.77
C SER A 152 -11.00 -8.36 0.49
N GLY A 153 -9.87 -9.04 0.66
CA GLY A 153 -8.55 -8.50 0.32
C GLY A 153 -7.94 -7.51 1.32
N GLY A 154 -8.67 -7.08 2.36
CA GLY A 154 -8.14 -6.25 3.45
C GLY A 154 -7.36 -7.05 4.49
N ASN A 155 -6.45 -6.41 5.24
CA ASN A 155 -5.81 -6.95 6.46
C ASN A 155 -5.08 -8.31 6.31
N GLY A 156 -4.36 -8.54 5.24
CA GLY A 156 -3.44 -9.67 5.13
C GLY A 156 -2.21 -9.53 6.04
N PRO A 157 -1.39 -10.59 6.15
CA PRO A 157 -0.15 -10.51 6.92
C PRO A 157 0.84 -9.51 6.30
N MET A 158 1.67 -8.89 7.13
CA MET A 158 2.75 -8.04 6.64
C MET A 158 3.79 -8.89 5.92
N VAL A 159 4.37 -8.32 4.87
CA VAL A 159 5.41 -8.98 4.06
C VAL A 159 6.71 -9.18 4.83
N VAL A 160 7.55 -10.06 4.32
CA VAL A 160 8.92 -10.30 4.84
C VAL A 160 9.82 -9.15 4.42
N PRO A 161 10.81 -8.72 5.23
CA PRO A 161 11.89 -7.85 4.76
C PRO A 161 12.64 -8.45 3.57
N GLY A 162 13.00 -7.62 2.59
CA GLY A 162 13.72 -8.03 1.39
C GLY A 162 13.32 -7.21 0.16
N LEU A 163 13.73 -7.70 -1.03
CA LEU A 163 13.51 -7.01 -2.30
C LEU A 163 12.10 -7.18 -2.83
N TYR A 164 11.55 -6.08 -3.30
CA TYR A 164 10.23 -5.96 -3.94
C TYR A 164 10.32 -5.08 -5.17
N GLN A 165 9.29 -5.16 -6.00
CA GLN A 165 9.13 -4.32 -7.18
C GLN A 165 7.73 -3.73 -7.18
N ALA A 166 7.62 -2.47 -7.58
CA ALA A 166 6.36 -1.83 -7.93
C ALA A 166 6.26 -1.77 -9.44
N ARG A 167 5.22 -2.35 -10.03
CA ARG A 167 4.91 -2.30 -11.45
C ARG A 167 3.64 -1.50 -11.67
N LEU A 168 3.78 -0.35 -12.33
CA LEU A 168 2.64 0.45 -12.78
C LEU A 168 2.36 0.15 -14.25
N SER A 169 1.10 -0.07 -14.58
CA SER A 169 0.65 -0.31 -15.94
C SER A 169 -0.54 0.58 -16.29
N VAL A 170 -0.52 1.18 -17.47
CA VAL A 170 -1.58 2.04 -18.01
C VAL A 170 -1.75 1.69 -19.49
N GLY A 171 -2.83 1.01 -19.84
CA GLY A 171 -3.01 0.46 -21.19
C GLY A 171 -1.88 -0.49 -21.57
N SER A 172 -1.14 -0.18 -22.64
CA SER A 172 0.04 -0.95 -23.11
C SER A 172 1.36 -0.52 -22.46
N TRP A 173 1.37 0.60 -21.76
CA TRP A 173 2.57 1.11 -21.07
C TRP A 173 2.76 0.43 -19.72
N SER A 174 4.02 0.16 -19.38
CA SER A 174 4.37 -0.39 -18.07
C SER A 174 5.79 0.00 -17.67
N GLN A 175 5.97 0.33 -16.39
CA GLN A 175 7.26 0.61 -15.77
C GLN A 175 7.38 -0.12 -14.45
N VAL A 176 8.61 -0.57 -14.14
CA VAL A 176 8.92 -1.29 -12.90
C VAL A 176 10.03 -0.55 -12.17
N VAL A 177 9.85 -0.35 -10.88
CA VAL A 177 10.88 0.16 -9.97
C VAL A 177 11.10 -0.83 -8.83
N SER A 178 12.36 -1.01 -8.42
CA SER A 178 12.72 -1.91 -7.33
C SER A 178 12.94 -1.15 -6.04
N PHE A 179 12.59 -1.74 -4.91
CA PHE A 179 12.84 -1.21 -3.59
C PHE A 179 13.03 -2.34 -2.57
N GLU A 180 13.55 -2.03 -1.41
CA GLU A 180 13.77 -3.00 -0.35
C GLU A 180 12.92 -2.67 0.87
N VAL A 181 12.18 -3.64 1.38
CA VAL A 181 11.51 -3.54 2.68
C VAL A 181 12.53 -3.90 3.76
N LEU A 182 12.85 -2.92 4.59
CA LEU A 182 13.84 -3.04 5.65
C LEU A 182 13.23 -3.60 6.93
N MET A 183 14.04 -4.30 7.72
CA MET A 183 13.65 -4.70 9.07
C MET A 183 13.44 -3.46 9.95
N ASP A 184 12.58 -3.57 10.96
CA ASP A 184 12.48 -2.55 12.02
C ASP A 184 13.83 -2.44 12.73
N PRO A 185 14.49 -1.28 12.73
CA PRO A 185 15.82 -1.13 13.33
C PRO A 185 15.86 -1.48 14.82
N ARG A 186 14.75 -1.31 15.53
CA ARG A 186 14.65 -1.68 16.96
C ARG A 186 14.75 -3.20 17.15
N ILE A 187 14.16 -3.96 16.24
CA ILE A 187 14.22 -5.44 16.25
C ILE A 187 15.61 -5.92 15.82
N GLU A 188 16.19 -5.24 14.85
CA GLU A 188 17.53 -5.56 14.35
C GLU A 188 18.61 -5.30 15.42
N GLU A 189 18.52 -4.19 16.16
CA GLU A 189 19.41 -3.87 17.29
C GLU A 189 19.29 -4.87 18.44
N GLU A 190 18.09 -5.36 18.75
CA GLU A 190 17.88 -6.38 19.79
C GLU A 190 18.46 -7.75 19.38
N GLY A 191 18.60 -8.04 18.09
CA GLY A 191 19.18 -9.25 17.55
C GLY A 191 18.43 -10.55 17.89
N THR A 192 17.24 -10.45 18.50
CA THR A 192 16.45 -11.61 18.95
C THR A 192 15.60 -12.23 17.83
N VAL A 193 15.26 -11.46 16.80
CA VAL A 193 14.42 -11.87 15.68
C VAL A 193 15.20 -11.76 14.37
N THR A 194 15.31 -12.86 13.65
CA THR A 194 15.95 -12.91 12.34
C THR A 194 14.93 -12.80 11.20
N VAL A 195 15.39 -12.49 9.99
CA VAL A 195 14.55 -12.52 8.78
C VAL A 195 13.93 -13.91 8.59
N ALA A 196 14.65 -14.99 8.92
CA ALA A 196 14.13 -16.36 8.84
C ALA A 196 12.96 -16.59 9.80
N ASN A 197 12.99 -16.02 11.02
CA ASN A 197 11.86 -16.08 11.95
C ASN A 197 10.64 -15.36 11.38
N VAL A 198 10.85 -14.18 10.79
CA VAL A 198 9.77 -13.43 10.12
C VAL A 198 9.20 -14.19 8.92
N GLN A 199 10.06 -14.84 8.12
CA GLN A 199 9.64 -15.69 7.00
C GLN A 199 8.73 -16.83 7.46
N ALA A 200 9.12 -17.54 8.52
CA ALA A 200 8.33 -18.64 9.10
C ALA A 200 6.97 -18.12 9.60
N GLN A 201 6.94 -16.98 10.29
CA GLN A 201 5.72 -16.33 10.77
C GLN A 201 4.80 -15.94 9.61
N VAL A 202 5.34 -15.29 8.59
CA VAL A 202 4.55 -14.84 7.43
C VAL A 202 4.01 -16.03 6.66
N LYS A 203 4.83 -17.09 6.47
CA LYS A 203 4.36 -18.32 5.82
C LYS A 203 3.17 -18.92 6.55
N LEU A 204 3.27 -19.12 7.86
CA LEU A 204 2.15 -19.65 8.67
C LEU A 204 0.92 -18.75 8.56
N SER A 205 1.10 -17.42 8.62
CA SER A 205 0.00 -16.48 8.49
C SER A 205 -0.69 -16.54 7.13
N LEU A 206 0.07 -16.78 6.05
CA LEU A 206 -0.46 -16.99 4.71
C LEU A 206 -1.20 -18.32 4.58
N ASP A 207 -0.68 -19.39 5.19
CA ASP A 207 -1.35 -20.69 5.22
C ASP A 207 -2.71 -20.59 5.93
N VAL A 208 -2.78 -19.89 7.07
CA VAL A 208 -4.04 -19.63 7.80
C VAL A 208 -5.00 -18.76 6.95
N ARG A 209 -4.50 -17.69 6.30
CA ARG A 209 -5.30 -16.86 5.40
C ARG A 209 -5.91 -17.68 4.27
N ASN A 210 -5.13 -18.56 3.65
CA ASN A 210 -5.58 -19.41 2.55
C ASN A 210 -6.67 -20.38 3.03
N ALA A 211 -6.43 -21.09 4.15
CA ALA A 211 -7.42 -21.98 4.72
C ALA A 211 -8.75 -21.27 5.05
N LEU A 212 -8.67 -20.03 5.58
CA LEU A 212 -9.85 -19.21 5.83
C LEU A 212 -10.59 -18.83 4.55
N SER A 213 -9.84 -18.50 3.47
CA SER A 213 -10.41 -18.19 2.16
C SER A 213 -11.15 -19.40 1.59
N ASP A 214 -10.54 -20.58 1.66
CA ASP A 214 -11.12 -21.82 1.16
C ASP A 214 -12.39 -22.20 1.91
N ALA A 215 -12.38 -22.06 3.24
CA ALA A 215 -13.56 -22.30 4.08
C ALA A 215 -14.72 -21.36 3.73
N ARG A 216 -14.44 -20.06 3.56
CA ARG A 216 -15.45 -19.05 3.19
C ARG A 216 -16.01 -19.29 1.77
N LEU A 217 -15.16 -19.67 0.82
CA LEU A 217 -15.58 -20.04 -0.54
C LEU A 217 -16.48 -21.28 -0.54
N ALA A 218 -16.18 -22.27 0.30
CA ALA A 218 -17.00 -23.46 0.43
C ALA A 218 -18.40 -23.11 1.00
N VAL A 219 -18.47 -22.26 2.01
CA VAL A 219 -19.75 -21.79 2.58
C VAL A 219 -20.56 -21.03 1.52
N ALA A 220 -19.94 -20.08 0.80
CA ALA A 220 -20.63 -19.32 -0.23
C ALA A 220 -21.22 -20.20 -1.34
N LYS A 221 -20.50 -21.24 -1.77
CA LYS A 221 -21.00 -22.21 -2.75
C LYS A 221 -22.19 -23.04 -2.23
N LEU A 222 -22.20 -23.38 -0.93
CA LEU A 222 -23.32 -24.07 -0.31
C LEU A 222 -24.56 -23.17 -0.23
N ASP A 223 -24.38 -21.90 0.13
CA ASP A 223 -25.47 -20.93 0.18
C ASP A 223 -26.09 -20.72 -1.22
N GLU A 224 -25.27 -20.61 -2.26
CA GLU A 224 -25.73 -20.51 -3.65
C GLU A 224 -26.51 -21.77 -4.09
N ALA A 225 -26.03 -22.97 -3.73
CA ALA A 225 -26.70 -24.22 -4.07
C ALA A 225 -28.07 -24.34 -3.37
N GLN A 226 -28.17 -23.88 -2.11
CA GLN A 226 -29.44 -23.86 -1.37
C GLN A 226 -30.43 -22.84 -1.92
N ALA A 227 -29.96 -21.69 -2.40
CA ALA A 227 -30.81 -20.65 -2.97
C ALA A 227 -31.41 -21.04 -4.33
N ASN A 228 -30.78 -21.99 -5.04
CA ASN A 228 -31.20 -22.49 -6.36
C ASN A 228 -32.01 -23.80 -6.28
N SER A 229 -32.30 -24.31 -5.12
CA SER A 229 -33.11 -25.52 -4.86
C SER A 229 -34.50 -25.15 -4.41
#